data_77a93713d9379170987b56911861ebb9
#
_entry.id   77a93713d9379170987b56911861ebb9
#
_cell.length_a   1.000
_cell.length_b   1.000
_cell.length_c   1.000
_cell.angle_alpha   90.00
_cell.angle_beta   90.00
_cell.angle_gamma   90.00
#
_symmetry.space_group_name_H-M   'P 1'
#
loop_
_entity.id
_entity.type
_entity.pdbx_description
1 polymer ?
#
loop_
_entity_poly.entity_id
_entity_poly.type
_entity_poly.pdbx_seq_one_letter_code
_entity_poly.pdbx_strand_id
1 'polypeptide(L)'
;MALQKEIWLEHLVKNLFPDNSFLARSFNADQFVRAGKIVHIPNAGEKQEANVGPISRPKVATEKVDTELTFEIKEIYTDPIYIQNADKYELSYDKRDAVLSATKGALEDKVATEILESWIPTDTERSITTAKATFGRKDVLKAQTMLNQEDIPQEGRNLLLDAIAYEQLLEDLTEAQVNAFLASANASTGTLGKLYGFDVMLRSTLVGGISAFAWHKNWVCRALGEYEMFIQENDPLYYADVLSFIVRVGGSKMNKKGLGTVAFKKGTGV
;
A
#
# COMPACT_ATOMS: atom_id res chain seq x y z
N MET A 1 27.59 -5.09 -23.36
CA MET A 1 26.60 -4.01 -23.03
C MET A 1 25.29 -4.57 -22.50
N ALA A 2 24.64 -5.55 -23.11
CA ALA A 2 23.39 -6.17 -22.58
C ALA A 2 23.55 -6.75 -21.17
N LEU A 3 24.69 -7.37 -20.85
CA LEU A 3 24.95 -8.02 -19.56
C LEU A 3 24.91 -7.03 -18.37
N GLN A 4 25.38 -5.80 -18.54
CA GLN A 4 25.36 -4.78 -17.50
C GLN A 4 23.93 -4.28 -17.22
N LYS A 5 23.14 -4.13 -18.26
CA LYS A 5 21.73 -3.71 -18.15
C LYS A 5 20.89 -4.75 -17.38
N GLU A 6 21.09 -6.03 -17.68
CA GLU A 6 20.37 -7.12 -16.99
C GLU A 6 20.73 -7.22 -15.51
N ILE A 7 22.02 -7.08 -15.17
CA ILE A 7 22.49 -7.12 -13.77
C ILE A 7 21.87 -5.97 -12.96
N TRP A 8 21.80 -4.78 -13.53
CA TRP A 8 21.27 -3.60 -12.84
C TRP A 8 19.77 -3.70 -12.60
N LEU A 9 19.03 -4.15 -13.61
CA LEU A 9 17.58 -4.33 -13.49
C LEU A 9 17.26 -5.40 -12.44
N GLU A 10 18.00 -6.51 -12.40
CA GLU A 10 17.82 -7.55 -11.41
C GLU A 10 18.06 -7.04 -9.98
N HIS A 11 19.08 -6.21 -9.76
CA HIS A 11 19.34 -5.60 -8.46
C HIS A 11 18.22 -4.67 -8.04
N LEU A 12 17.70 -3.85 -8.93
CA LEU A 12 16.58 -2.96 -8.66
C LEU A 12 15.29 -3.73 -8.30
N VAL A 13 14.98 -4.78 -9.03
CA VAL A 13 13.77 -5.59 -8.82
C VAL A 13 13.82 -6.36 -7.51
N LYS A 14 14.93 -7.03 -7.20
CA LYS A 14 15.08 -7.86 -5.98
C LYS A 14 14.88 -7.08 -4.68
N ASN A 15 15.15 -5.79 -4.69
CA ASN A 15 15.14 -4.97 -3.50
C ASN A 15 13.97 -3.98 -3.43
N LEU A 16 12.97 -4.06 -4.33
CA LEU A 16 11.91 -3.06 -4.43
C LEU A 16 10.91 -3.08 -3.25
N PHE A 17 10.78 -4.19 -2.54
CA PHE A 17 9.74 -4.40 -1.51
C PHE A 17 10.21 -4.63 -0.06
N PRO A 18 11.49 -4.72 0.30
CA PRO A 18 11.87 -5.13 1.66
C PRO A 18 11.36 -4.19 2.76
N ASP A 19 11.32 -2.88 2.49
CA ASP A 19 11.04 -1.85 3.50
C ASP A 19 9.57 -1.40 3.56
N ASN A 20 8.73 -1.82 2.61
CA ASN A 20 7.31 -1.50 2.56
C ASN A 20 6.44 -2.73 2.86
N SER A 21 6.65 -3.35 4.01
CA SER A 21 6.00 -4.59 4.45
C SER A 21 4.46 -4.52 4.42
N PHE A 22 3.87 -3.34 4.60
CA PHE A 22 2.42 -3.14 4.54
C PHE A 22 1.84 -3.46 3.15
N LEU A 23 2.61 -3.26 2.05
CA LEU A 23 2.18 -3.61 0.70
C LEU A 23 1.97 -5.12 0.52
N ALA A 24 2.73 -5.95 1.23
CA ALA A 24 2.54 -7.40 1.22
C ALA A 24 1.22 -7.82 1.90
N ARG A 25 0.60 -6.94 2.69
CA ARG A 25 -0.68 -7.16 3.37
C ARG A 25 -1.89 -6.73 2.51
N SER A 26 -1.79 -6.92 1.21
CA SER A 26 -2.84 -6.63 0.24
C SER A 26 -3.02 -7.79 -0.71
N PHE A 27 -4.13 -7.82 -1.42
CA PHE A 27 -4.33 -8.77 -2.50
C PHE A 27 -3.40 -8.43 -3.67
N ASN A 28 -2.68 -9.43 -4.17
CA ASN A 28 -1.80 -9.27 -5.32
C ASN A 28 -2.61 -9.41 -6.61
N ALA A 29 -2.68 -8.33 -7.39
CA ALA A 29 -3.39 -8.26 -8.67
C ALA A 29 -2.44 -8.24 -9.89
N ASP A 30 -1.15 -8.54 -9.71
CA ASP A 30 -0.15 -8.51 -10.80
C ASP A 30 -0.53 -9.45 -11.96
N GLN A 31 -1.14 -10.60 -11.63
CA GLN A 31 -1.61 -11.58 -12.63
C GLN A 31 -2.71 -11.04 -13.57
N PHE A 32 -3.44 -9.99 -13.15
CA PHE A 32 -4.50 -9.38 -13.95
C PHE A 32 -4.00 -8.22 -14.82
N VAL A 33 -2.75 -7.81 -14.65
CA VAL A 33 -2.09 -6.81 -15.51
C VAL A 33 -1.80 -7.46 -16.86
N ARG A 34 -2.63 -7.19 -17.84
CA ARG A 34 -2.37 -7.57 -19.23
C ARG A 34 -1.82 -6.35 -19.94
N ALA A 35 -1.16 -6.53 -21.09
CA ALA A 35 -0.43 -5.53 -21.91
C ALA A 35 -1.15 -4.18 -22.12
N GLY A 36 -1.68 -3.60 -21.04
CA GLY A 36 -2.48 -2.39 -21.01
C GLY A 36 -2.35 -1.63 -19.70
N LYS A 37 -2.88 -0.42 -19.67
CA LYS A 37 -2.89 0.47 -18.50
C LYS A 37 -4.03 0.18 -17.52
N ILE A 38 -4.89 -0.79 -17.79
CA ILE A 38 -6.10 -1.06 -17.03
C ILE A 38 -6.06 -2.49 -16.48
N VAL A 39 -6.30 -2.61 -15.18
CA VAL A 39 -6.49 -3.90 -14.51
C VAL A 39 -7.97 -4.16 -14.34
N HIS A 40 -8.42 -5.34 -14.76
CA HIS A 40 -9.79 -5.81 -14.64
C HIS A 40 -9.85 -6.95 -13.61
N ILE A 41 -10.59 -6.75 -12.53
CA ILE A 41 -10.81 -7.78 -11.51
C ILE A 41 -12.29 -8.18 -11.55
N PRO A 42 -12.61 -9.43 -11.92
CA PRO A 42 -13.99 -9.90 -11.94
C PRO A 42 -14.55 -9.99 -10.52
N ASN A 43 -15.75 -9.49 -10.34
CA ASN A 43 -16.48 -9.58 -9.08
C ASN A 43 -17.86 -10.22 -9.35
N ALA A 44 -18.16 -11.28 -8.62
CA ALA A 44 -19.39 -12.08 -8.77
C ALA A 44 -20.69 -11.38 -8.30
N GLY A 45 -20.67 -10.05 -8.11
CA GLY A 45 -21.85 -9.26 -7.76
C GLY A 45 -22.27 -9.37 -6.27
N GLU A 46 -23.46 -8.88 -5.96
CA GLU A 46 -23.96 -8.78 -4.57
C GLU A 46 -24.38 -10.14 -3.99
N LYS A 47 -24.35 -10.26 -2.65
CA LYS A 47 -24.82 -11.44 -1.93
C LYS A 47 -26.30 -11.67 -2.21
N GLN A 48 -26.67 -12.93 -2.47
CA GLN A 48 -28.08 -13.31 -2.52
C GLN A 48 -28.64 -13.45 -1.10
N GLU A 49 -29.89 -13.01 -0.91
CA GLU A 49 -30.58 -13.21 0.35
C GLU A 49 -31.08 -14.65 0.49
N ALA A 50 -30.84 -15.23 1.66
CA ALA A 50 -31.42 -16.53 2.03
C ALA A 50 -32.74 -16.29 2.79
N ASN A 51 -33.80 -16.96 2.34
CA ASN A 51 -35.11 -16.85 2.97
C ASN A 51 -35.39 -18.11 3.80
N VAL A 52 -35.97 -17.94 4.97
CA VAL A 52 -36.42 -19.03 5.85
C VAL A 52 -37.93 -19.11 5.79
N GLY A 53 -38.47 -20.32 5.63
CA GLY A 53 -39.92 -20.59 5.63
C GLY A 53 -40.38 -21.47 4.47
N PRO A 54 -41.69 -21.74 4.37
CA PRO A 54 -42.22 -22.55 3.28
C PRO A 54 -41.97 -21.88 1.93
N ILE A 55 -41.48 -22.66 0.97
CA ILE A 55 -41.17 -22.16 -0.37
C ILE A 55 -42.46 -21.82 -1.10
N SER A 56 -42.72 -20.53 -1.32
CA SER A 56 -43.77 -20.10 -2.24
C SER A 56 -43.31 -20.29 -3.69
N ARG A 57 -44.10 -20.96 -4.50
CA ARG A 57 -43.83 -21.17 -5.93
C ARG A 57 -44.87 -20.45 -6.77
N PRO A 58 -44.55 -19.97 -7.98
CA PRO A 58 -43.23 -19.99 -8.61
C PRO A 58 -42.30 -18.89 -8.06
N LYS A 59 -40.99 -19.19 -7.89
CA LYS A 59 -39.95 -18.19 -7.65
C LYS A 59 -39.45 -17.68 -8.99
N VAL A 60 -39.43 -16.37 -9.15
CA VAL A 60 -38.80 -15.72 -10.31
C VAL A 60 -37.29 -15.80 -10.14
N ALA A 61 -36.59 -16.37 -11.11
CA ALA A 61 -35.14 -16.35 -11.14
C ALA A 61 -34.65 -14.93 -11.57
N THR A 62 -33.81 -14.34 -10.78
CA THR A 62 -33.12 -13.08 -11.14
C THR A 62 -31.75 -13.41 -11.69
N GLU A 63 -31.41 -12.81 -12.82
CA GLU A 63 -30.06 -12.91 -13.39
C GLU A 63 -29.05 -12.25 -12.47
N LYS A 64 -27.97 -12.95 -12.18
CA LYS A 64 -26.87 -12.40 -11.41
C LYS A 64 -25.92 -11.69 -12.35
N VAL A 65 -25.87 -10.37 -12.26
CA VAL A 65 -24.97 -9.55 -13.06
C VAL A 65 -23.62 -9.46 -12.37
N ASP A 66 -22.58 -9.92 -13.06
CA ASP A 66 -21.21 -9.75 -12.59
C ASP A 66 -20.81 -8.28 -12.71
N THR A 67 -20.22 -7.78 -11.63
CA THR A 67 -19.65 -6.42 -11.62
C THR A 67 -18.15 -6.52 -11.79
N GLU A 68 -17.60 -5.68 -12.63
CA GLU A 68 -16.18 -5.58 -12.87
C GLU A 68 -15.59 -4.41 -12.07
N LEU A 69 -14.50 -4.67 -11.36
CA LEU A 69 -13.68 -3.63 -10.77
C LEU A 69 -12.54 -3.31 -11.73
N THR A 70 -12.48 -2.07 -12.19
CA THR A 70 -11.41 -1.60 -13.07
C THR A 70 -10.62 -0.48 -12.39
N PHE A 71 -9.30 -0.48 -12.54
CA PHE A 71 -8.46 0.63 -12.14
C PHE A 71 -7.28 0.81 -13.10
N GLU A 72 -6.80 2.02 -13.18
CA GLU A 72 -5.69 2.38 -14.06
C GLU A 72 -4.35 2.17 -13.38
N ILE A 73 -3.36 1.78 -14.17
CA ILE A 73 -1.96 1.73 -13.77
C ILE A 73 -1.32 3.06 -14.14
N LYS A 74 -0.73 3.72 -13.14
CA LYS A 74 0.05 4.95 -13.29
C LYS A 74 1.50 4.61 -13.57
N GLU A 75 2.16 5.46 -14.33
CA GLU A 75 3.61 5.39 -14.57
C GLU A 75 4.32 6.30 -13.57
N ILE A 76 5.24 5.74 -12.81
CA ILE A 76 6.14 6.46 -11.90
C ILE A 76 7.52 6.42 -12.54
N TYR A 77 8.10 7.56 -12.77
CA TYR A 77 9.42 7.70 -13.38
C TYR A 77 10.35 8.53 -12.50
N THR A 78 11.63 8.27 -12.63
CA THR A 78 12.67 9.09 -12.02
C THR A 78 13.21 10.07 -13.02
N ASP A 79 13.60 11.26 -12.56
CA ASP A 79 14.33 12.19 -13.39
C ASP A 79 15.64 11.55 -13.88
N PRO A 80 16.09 11.85 -15.11
CA PRO A 80 17.33 11.34 -15.61
C PRO A 80 18.51 11.79 -14.75
N ILE A 81 19.33 10.84 -14.32
CA ILE A 81 20.54 11.09 -13.54
C ILE A 81 21.73 10.80 -14.43
N TYR A 82 22.72 11.68 -14.45
CA TYR A 82 23.96 11.46 -15.17
C TYR A 82 25.14 11.19 -14.23
N ILE A 83 26.01 10.27 -14.62
CA ILE A 83 27.25 9.93 -13.92
C ILE A 83 28.40 10.32 -14.84
N GLN A 84 29.18 11.33 -14.48
CA GLN A 84 30.27 11.83 -15.31
C GLN A 84 31.33 10.75 -15.54
N ASN A 85 31.88 10.72 -16.76
CA ASN A 85 32.92 9.74 -17.10
C ASN A 85 34.20 9.93 -16.26
N ALA A 86 34.54 11.16 -15.85
CA ALA A 86 35.65 11.42 -14.93
C ALA A 86 35.47 10.69 -13.59
N ASP A 87 34.25 10.69 -13.04
CA ASP A 87 33.94 10.02 -11.78
C ASP A 87 34.10 8.48 -11.86
N LYS A 88 34.01 7.88 -13.05
CA LYS A 88 34.24 6.44 -13.25
C LYS A 88 35.69 6.03 -13.05
N TYR A 89 36.63 6.96 -13.27
CA TYR A 89 38.08 6.68 -13.15
C TYR A 89 38.62 7.08 -11.77
N GLU A 90 38.02 8.07 -11.13
CA GLU A 90 38.49 8.61 -9.83
C GLU A 90 37.78 7.99 -8.63
N LEU A 91 36.51 7.55 -8.81
CA LEU A 91 35.69 7.01 -7.73
C LEU A 91 35.46 5.53 -7.96
N SER A 92 35.73 4.75 -6.94
CA SER A 92 35.48 3.34 -6.92
C SER A 92 33.98 3.03 -7.09
N TYR A 93 33.68 1.78 -7.36
CA TYR A 93 32.35 1.16 -7.52
C TYR A 93 31.22 1.68 -6.57
N ASP A 94 31.59 2.20 -5.41
CA ASP A 94 30.67 2.65 -4.36
C ASP A 94 29.74 3.82 -4.74
N LYS A 95 30.17 4.76 -5.59
CA LYS A 95 29.33 5.91 -5.97
C LYS A 95 28.14 5.49 -6.84
N ARG A 96 28.34 4.53 -7.70
CA ARG A 96 27.32 3.98 -8.59
C ARG A 96 26.22 3.28 -7.78
N ASP A 97 26.63 2.45 -6.82
CA ASP A 97 25.74 1.74 -5.93
C ASP A 97 24.99 2.69 -4.99
N ALA A 98 25.63 3.75 -4.52
CA ALA A 98 24.99 4.77 -3.70
C ALA A 98 23.89 5.51 -4.47
N VAL A 99 24.17 5.93 -5.71
CA VAL A 99 23.19 6.59 -6.58
C VAL A 99 21.99 5.67 -6.90
N LEU A 100 22.29 4.41 -7.24
CA LEU A 100 21.23 3.42 -7.47
C LEU A 100 20.39 3.17 -6.24
N SER A 101 21.02 3.05 -5.07
CA SER A 101 20.30 2.85 -3.79
C SER A 101 19.41 4.02 -3.44
N ALA A 102 19.88 5.26 -3.63
CA ALA A 102 19.09 6.47 -3.38
C ALA A 102 17.91 6.58 -4.35
N THR A 103 18.13 6.35 -5.64
CA THR A 103 17.07 6.37 -6.65
C THR A 103 16.04 5.28 -6.40
N LYS A 104 16.49 4.10 -6.00
CA LYS A 104 15.66 2.98 -5.60
C LYS A 104 14.78 3.36 -4.40
N GLY A 105 15.36 3.90 -3.33
CA GLY A 105 14.60 4.31 -2.14
C GLY A 105 13.52 5.35 -2.46
N ALA A 106 13.84 6.35 -3.29
CA ALA A 106 12.87 7.34 -3.74
C ALA A 106 11.73 6.73 -4.58
N LEU A 107 12.05 5.80 -5.46
CA LEU A 107 11.05 5.09 -6.27
C LEU A 107 10.13 4.23 -5.39
N GLU A 108 10.69 3.48 -4.44
CA GLU A 108 9.95 2.65 -3.48
C GLU A 108 8.98 3.48 -2.62
N ASP A 109 9.45 4.61 -2.11
CA ASP A 109 8.61 5.50 -1.30
C ASP A 109 7.46 6.09 -2.12
N LYS A 110 7.73 6.49 -3.38
CA LYS A 110 6.70 6.99 -4.27
C LYS A 110 5.68 5.92 -4.66
N VAL A 111 6.14 4.70 -4.96
CA VAL A 111 5.27 3.54 -5.22
C VAL A 111 4.35 3.25 -4.05
N ALA A 112 4.91 3.18 -2.83
CA ALA A 112 4.12 2.93 -1.64
C ALA A 112 3.11 4.05 -1.36
N THR A 113 3.48 5.29 -1.63
CA THR A 113 2.64 6.48 -1.49
C THR A 113 1.44 6.43 -2.44
N GLU A 114 1.65 6.17 -3.72
CA GLU A 114 0.60 6.09 -4.73
C GLU A 114 -0.38 4.93 -4.48
N ILE A 115 0.13 3.77 -4.07
CA ILE A 115 -0.72 2.63 -3.71
C ILE A 115 -1.56 2.96 -2.49
N LEU A 116 -0.96 3.51 -1.43
CA LEU A 116 -1.68 3.89 -0.23
C LEU A 116 -2.77 4.92 -0.51
N GLU A 117 -2.47 5.93 -1.34
CA GLU A 117 -3.44 6.95 -1.75
C GLU A 117 -4.65 6.33 -2.47
N SER A 118 -4.42 5.33 -3.31
CA SER A 118 -5.50 4.62 -3.99
C SER A 118 -6.40 3.79 -3.06
N TRP A 119 -5.87 3.36 -1.90
CA TRP A 119 -6.63 2.60 -0.90
C TRP A 119 -7.46 3.48 0.03
N ILE A 120 -7.08 4.75 0.21
CA ILE A 120 -7.80 5.67 1.10
C ILE A 120 -9.24 5.84 0.60
N PRO A 121 -10.25 5.63 1.47
CA PRO A 121 -11.63 5.84 1.09
C PRO A 121 -11.92 7.33 0.86
N THR A 122 -12.65 7.62 -0.19
CA THR A 122 -13.13 8.98 -0.49
C THR A 122 -14.41 9.32 0.26
N ASP A 123 -15.08 8.30 0.80
CA ASP A 123 -16.31 8.45 1.55
C ASP A 123 -16.04 9.05 2.94
N THR A 124 -16.84 10.05 3.32
CA THR A 124 -16.77 10.70 4.63
C THR A 124 -17.17 9.76 5.77
N GLU A 125 -18.03 8.78 5.52
CA GLU A 125 -18.44 7.78 6.52
C GLU A 125 -17.30 6.85 6.91
N ARG A 126 -16.33 6.66 6.02
CA ARG A 126 -15.13 5.83 6.23
C ARG A 126 -13.93 6.62 6.75
N SER A 127 -14.09 7.90 6.92
CA SER A 127 -13.06 8.80 7.39
C SER A 127 -13.42 9.25 8.81
N ILE A 128 -12.74 8.67 9.79
CA ILE A 128 -12.92 9.07 11.20
C ILE A 128 -12.03 10.29 11.44
N THR A 129 -12.65 11.43 11.76
CA THR A 129 -11.91 12.59 12.26
C THR A 129 -11.82 12.46 13.77
N THR A 130 -10.61 12.41 14.31
CA THR A 130 -10.41 12.40 15.76
C THR A 130 -10.84 13.75 16.33
N ALA A 131 -11.72 13.73 17.33
CA ALA A 131 -12.24 14.96 17.97
C ALA A 131 -11.14 15.77 18.67
N LYS A 132 -10.02 15.13 19.01
CA LYS A 132 -8.80 15.76 19.52
C LYS A 132 -7.70 15.52 18.49
N ALA A 133 -6.69 16.37 18.47
CA ALA A 133 -5.50 16.19 17.64
C ALA A 133 -4.70 14.90 17.97
N THR A 134 -5.18 14.09 18.89
CA THR A 134 -4.52 12.88 19.42
C THR A 134 -5.25 11.63 18.98
N PHE A 135 -4.51 10.70 18.39
CA PHE A 135 -4.97 9.36 18.06
C PHE A 135 -4.88 8.46 19.31
N GLY A 136 -5.88 7.61 19.54
CA GLY A 136 -5.88 6.76 20.70
C GLY A 136 -6.61 5.42 20.52
N ARG A 137 -6.58 4.58 21.55
CA ARG A 137 -7.24 3.25 21.57
C ARG A 137 -8.73 3.30 21.21
N LYS A 138 -9.42 4.38 21.54
CA LYS A 138 -10.85 4.55 21.22
C LYS A 138 -11.09 4.64 19.72
N ASP A 139 -10.15 5.22 18.98
CA ASP A 139 -10.26 5.33 17.53
C ASP A 139 -10.03 3.96 16.87
N VAL A 140 -9.09 3.17 17.38
CA VAL A 140 -8.89 1.78 16.95
C VAL A 140 -10.15 0.93 17.21
N LEU A 141 -10.80 1.10 18.37
CA LEU A 141 -12.07 0.43 18.68
C LEU A 141 -13.18 0.83 17.73
N LYS A 142 -13.28 2.11 17.32
CA LYS A 142 -14.26 2.55 16.31
C LYS A 142 -14.01 1.84 14.97
N ALA A 143 -12.76 1.77 14.51
CA ALA A 143 -12.44 1.03 13.30
C ALA A 143 -12.82 -0.45 13.41
N GLN A 144 -12.52 -1.08 14.55
CA GLN A 144 -12.93 -2.47 14.80
C GLN A 144 -14.45 -2.63 14.73
N THR A 145 -15.18 -1.72 15.34
CA THR A 145 -16.66 -1.74 15.33
C THR A 145 -17.20 -1.62 13.91
N MET A 146 -16.67 -0.69 13.10
CA MET A 146 -17.07 -0.52 11.71
C MET A 146 -16.82 -1.78 10.88
N LEU A 147 -15.64 -2.39 11.01
CA LEU A 147 -15.33 -3.62 10.29
C LEU A 147 -16.16 -4.83 10.77
N ASN A 148 -16.53 -4.86 12.06
CA ASN A 148 -17.42 -5.91 12.60
C ASN A 148 -18.87 -5.75 12.09
N GLN A 149 -19.35 -4.52 11.95
CA GLN A 149 -20.67 -4.25 11.37
C GLN A 149 -20.77 -4.63 9.89
N GLU A 150 -19.63 -4.72 9.22
CA GLU A 150 -19.52 -5.14 7.82
C GLU A 150 -19.28 -6.64 7.65
N ASP A 151 -19.33 -7.42 8.72
CA ASP A 151 -19.03 -8.85 8.73
C ASP A 151 -17.65 -9.21 8.19
N ILE A 152 -16.68 -8.30 8.32
CA ILE A 152 -15.31 -8.54 7.85
C ILE A 152 -14.57 -9.44 8.85
N PRO A 153 -13.90 -10.51 8.39
CA PRO A 153 -13.15 -11.40 9.26
C PRO A 153 -12.11 -10.67 10.11
N GLN A 154 -11.84 -11.15 11.32
CA GLN A 154 -10.82 -10.55 12.20
C GLN A 154 -9.40 -10.87 11.72
N GLU A 155 -9.21 -12.05 11.10
CA GLU A 155 -7.92 -12.45 10.57
C GLU A 155 -7.56 -11.65 9.30
N GLY A 156 -6.38 -11.05 9.28
CA GLY A 156 -5.89 -10.27 8.16
C GLY A 156 -6.29 -8.80 8.19
N ARG A 157 -6.74 -8.29 9.34
CA ARG A 157 -6.90 -6.85 9.58
C ARG A 157 -5.56 -6.23 9.89
N ASN A 158 -5.27 -5.11 9.27
CA ASN A 158 -4.02 -4.38 9.43
C ASN A 158 -4.32 -2.93 9.80
N LEU A 159 -3.41 -2.33 10.55
CA LEU A 159 -3.46 -0.93 10.96
C LEU A 159 -2.09 -0.30 10.71
N LEU A 160 -2.01 0.68 9.83
CA LEU A 160 -0.80 1.46 9.57
C LEU A 160 -0.92 2.81 10.29
N LEU A 161 0.10 3.15 11.06
CA LEU A 161 0.18 4.38 11.83
C LEU A 161 1.31 5.27 11.31
N ASP A 162 1.14 6.59 11.43
CA ASP A 162 2.26 7.50 11.32
C ASP A 162 3.07 7.50 12.64
N ALA A 163 4.27 8.06 12.64
CA ALA A 163 5.15 8.05 13.81
C ALA A 163 4.51 8.76 15.03
N ILE A 164 3.77 9.84 14.78
CA ILE A 164 3.11 10.63 15.84
C ILE A 164 1.91 9.86 16.42
N ALA A 165 1.07 9.27 15.54
CA ALA A 165 -0.07 8.49 16.01
C ALA A 165 0.35 7.23 16.78
N TYR A 166 1.49 6.64 16.42
CA TYR A 166 2.05 5.50 17.14
C TYR A 166 2.48 5.88 18.56
N GLU A 167 3.19 7.00 18.72
CA GLU A 167 3.55 7.54 20.03
C GLU A 167 2.30 7.82 20.88
N GLN A 168 1.32 8.53 20.36
CA GLN A 168 0.07 8.85 21.03
C GLN A 168 -0.73 7.60 21.42
N LEU A 169 -0.71 6.56 20.58
CA LEU A 169 -1.36 5.30 20.88
C LEU A 169 -0.69 4.62 22.09
N LEU A 170 0.64 4.59 22.13
CA LEU A 170 1.38 3.99 23.24
C LEU A 170 1.16 4.75 24.56
N GLU A 171 1.04 6.07 24.51
CA GLU A 171 0.72 6.90 25.69
C GLU A 171 -0.71 6.65 26.24
N ASP A 172 -1.69 6.35 25.34
CA ASP A 172 -3.07 6.05 25.73
C ASP A 172 -3.27 4.62 26.26
N LEU A 173 -2.31 3.73 26.06
CA LEU A 173 -2.31 2.36 26.57
C LEU A 173 -1.77 2.30 28.01
N THR A 174 -2.32 1.42 28.82
CA THR A 174 -1.74 1.10 30.15
C THR A 174 -0.47 0.27 29.98
N GLU A 175 0.44 0.29 30.98
CA GLU A 175 1.68 -0.49 30.96
C GLU A 175 1.46 -1.99 30.66
N ALA A 176 0.42 -2.58 31.24
CA ALA A 176 0.08 -3.98 30.98
C ALA A 176 -0.34 -4.22 29.51
N GLN A 177 -1.07 -3.26 28.91
CA GLN A 177 -1.47 -3.32 27.50
C GLN A 177 -0.29 -3.11 26.58
N VAL A 178 0.62 -2.20 26.91
CA VAL A 178 1.86 -1.96 26.14
C VAL A 178 2.72 -3.23 26.13
N ASN A 179 2.92 -3.86 27.30
CA ASN A 179 3.68 -5.10 27.39
C ASN A 179 3.04 -6.24 26.56
N ALA A 180 1.73 -6.40 26.62
CA ALA A 180 1.01 -7.39 25.81
C ALA A 180 1.10 -7.08 24.29
N PHE A 181 1.03 -5.80 23.91
CA PHE A 181 1.19 -5.34 22.55
C PHE A 181 2.58 -5.66 22.00
N LEU A 182 3.64 -5.26 22.72
CA LEU A 182 5.02 -5.50 22.33
C LEU A 182 5.39 -6.98 22.32
N ALA A 183 4.82 -7.79 23.19
CA ALA A 183 5.04 -9.24 23.21
C ALA A 183 4.51 -9.93 21.95
N SER A 184 3.58 -9.32 21.22
CA SER A 184 3.04 -9.81 19.95
C SER A 184 3.79 -9.30 18.71
N ALA A 185 4.88 -8.56 18.89
CA ALA A 185 5.69 -8.02 17.80
C ALA A 185 6.35 -9.12 16.97
N ASN A 186 6.42 -8.89 15.65
CA ASN A 186 7.08 -9.80 14.73
C ASN A 186 7.88 -8.99 13.70
N ALA A 187 9.18 -8.93 13.88
CA ALA A 187 10.09 -8.19 13.04
C ALA A 187 10.14 -8.71 11.59
N SER A 188 9.97 -10.02 11.37
CA SER A 188 10.01 -10.60 10.02
C SER A 188 8.82 -10.17 9.15
N THR A 189 7.71 -9.80 9.77
CA THR A 189 6.49 -9.35 9.07
C THR A 189 6.27 -7.84 9.16
N GLY A 190 7.21 -7.09 9.78
CA GLY A 190 7.07 -5.66 10.02
C GLY A 190 5.96 -5.28 11.00
N THR A 191 5.43 -6.25 11.75
CA THR A 191 4.37 -6.02 12.73
C THR A 191 4.97 -5.60 14.06
N LEU A 192 4.62 -4.40 14.56
CA LEU A 192 5.07 -3.87 15.84
C LEU A 192 4.32 -4.48 17.03
N GLY A 193 3.12 -4.97 16.79
CA GLY A 193 2.29 -5.61 17.78
C GLY A 193 0.87 -5.86 17.27
N LYS A 194 0.05 -6.51 18.12
CA LYS A 194 -1.37 -6.75 17.84
C LYS A 194 -2.24 -5.99 18.81
N LEU A 195 -3.21 -5.24 18.30
CA LEU A 195 -4.16 -4.48 19.11
C LEU A 195 -5.57 -4.63 18.56
N TYR A 196 -6.51 -5.08 19.39
CA TYR A 196 -7.94 -5.25 19.02
C TYR A 196 -8.17 -6.03 17.71
N GLY A 197 -7.32 -7.05 17.45
CA GLY A 197 -7.42 -7.88 16.24
C GLY A 197 -6.75 -7.28 15.01
N PHE A 198 -6.08 -6.14 15.14
CA PHE A 198 -5.27 -5.55 14.07
C PHE A 198 -3.79 -5.88 14.23
N ASP A 199 -3.12 -6.21 13.16
CA ASP A 199 -1.66 -6.21 13.05
C ASP A 199 -1.20 -4.75 12.82
N VAL A 200 -0.47 -4.19 13.79
CA VAL A 200 -0.05 -2.78 13.76
C VAL A 200 1.31 -2.64 13.09
N MET A 201 1.39 -1.71 12.16
CA MET A 201 2.61 -1.37 11.42
C MET A 201 2.86 0.14 11.48
N LEU A 202 4.11 0.54 11.26
CA LEU A 202 4.55 1.93 11.29
C LEU A 202 5.07 2.36 9.92
N ARG A 203 4.74 3.57 9.52
CA ARG A 203 5.39 4.30 8.44
C ARG A 203 5.67 5.73 8.91
N SER A 204 6.81 6.29 8.52
CA SER A 204 7.23 7.63 8.98
C SER A 204 6.17 8.70 8.74
N THR A 205 5.55 8.70 7.57
CA THR A 205 4.48 9.62 7.18
C THR A 205 3.43 8.92 6.34
N LEU A 206 2.17 9.32 6.50
CA LEU A 206 1.05 8.85 5.70
C LEU A 206 0.54 9.94 4.74
N VAL A 207 -0.13 9.53 3.68
CA VAL A 207 -0.62 10.39 2.59
C VAL A 207 -1.98 11.00 2.94
N GLY A 208 -2.32 12.13 2.32
CA GLY A 208 -3.68 12.69 2.39
C GLY A 208 -4.07 13.27 3.75
N GLY A 209 -3.09 13.59 4.62
CA GLY A 209 -3.35 14.17 5.94
C GLY A 209 -4.01 13.19 6.92
N ILE A 210 -3.91 11.89 6.65
CA ILE A 210 -4.33 10.84 7.58
C ILE A 210 -3.22 10.53 8.58
N SER A 211 -3.59 10.19 9.81
CA SER A 211 -2.67 9.75 10.87
C SER A 211 -2.62 8.23 10.99
N ALA A 212 -3.69 7.55 10.60
CA ALA A 212 -3.76 6.11 10.61
C ALA A 212 -4.66 5.58 9.49
N PHE A 213 -4.40 4.35 9.05
CA PHE A 213 -5.18 3.67 8.04
C PHE A 213 -5.38 2.21 8.44
N ALA A 214 -6.64 1.78 8.55
CA ALA A 214 -7.00 0.39 8.83
C ALA A 214 -7.61 -0.27 7.61
N TRP A 215 -7.20 -1.50 7.32
CA TRP A 215 -7.74 -2.27 6.18
C TRP A 215 -7.71 -3.78 6.43
N HIS A 216 -8.48 -4.50 5.65
CA HIS A 216 -8.38 -5.95 5.57
C HIS A 216 -7.68 -6.37 4.27
N LYS A 217 -6.77 -7.36 4.35
CA LYS A 217 -5.89 -7.79 3.24
C LYS A 217 -6.61 -8.09 1.92
N ASN A 218 -7.83 -8.64 1.98
CA ASN A 218 -8.60 -9.03 0.78
C ASN A 218 -9.49 -7.91 0.23
N TRP A 219 -9.50 -6.73 0.86
CA TRP A 219 -10.36 -5.60 0.46
C TRP A 219 -9.60 -4.46 -0.19
N VAL A 220 -8.29 -4.60 -0.27
CA VAL A 220 -7.41 -3.71 -1.03
C VAL A 220 -6.53 -4.56 -1.94
N CYS A 221 -6.22 -4.06 -3.12
CA CYS A 221 -5.33 -4.72 -4.06
C CYS A 221 -4.20 -3.79 -4.50
N ARG A 222 -3.09 -4.41 -4.86
CA ARG A 222 -1.97 -3.77 -5.53
C ARG A 222 -1.68 -4.51 -6.83
N ALA A 223 -1.25 -3.78 -7.82
CA ALA A 223 -0.76 -4.32 -9.08
C ALA A 223 0.54 -3.63 -9.44
N LEU A 224 1.55 -4.42 -9.76
CA LEU A 224 2.83 -3.95 -10.27
C LEU A 224 2.92 -4.39 -11.71
N GLY A 225 3.11 -3.41 -12.58
CA GLY A 225 3.39 -3.63 -13.98
C GLY A 225 4.87 -3.85 -14.24
N GLU A 226 5.28 -3.61 -15.45
CA GLU A 226 6.64 -3.80 -15.91
C GLU A 226 7.59 -2.73 -15.36
N TYR A 227 8.81 -3.16 -15.06
CA TYR A 227 9.92 -2.28 -14.69
C TYR A 227 10.80 -2.08 -15.91
N GLU A 228 11.06 -0.83 -16.24
CA GLU A 228 11.92 -0.48 -17.36
C GLU A 228 13.05 0.42 -16.87
N MET A 229 14.28 0.12 -17.29
CA MET A 229 15.44 0.94 -17.03
C MET A 229 16.01 1.41 -18.37
N PHE A 230 16.18 2.72 -18.49
CA PHE A 230 16.78 3.35 -19.66
C PHE A 230 18.21 3.76 -19.32
N ILE A 231 19.14 3.34 -20.14
CA ILE A 231 20.56 3.67 -20.02
C ILE A 231 21.05 4.17 -21.35
N GLN A 232 21.65 5.37 -21.35
CA GLN A 232 22.41 5.89 -22.47
C GLN A 232 23.86 6.07 -22.00
N GLU A 233 24.77 5.24 -22.53
CA GLU A 233 26.19 5.31 -22.23
C GLU A 233 26.86 6.36 -23.11
N ASN A 234 27.81 7.11 -22.54
CA ASN A 234 28.61 8.12 -23.23
C ASN A 234 27.77 9.13 -24.03
N ASP A 235 26.75 9.70 -23.39
CA ASP A 235 25.95 10.76 -24.01
C ASP A 235 26.84 11.99 -24.29
N PRO A 236 26.93 12.43 -25.56
CA PRO A 236 27.79 13.54 -25.94
C PRO A 236 27.31 14.89 -25.41
N LEU A 237 26.04 15.03 -25.00
CA LEU A 237 25.50 16.24 -24.43
C LEU A 237 25.93 16.43 -22.98
N TYR A 238 26.06 15.31 -22.23
CA TYR A 238 26.40 15.34 -20.81
C TYR A 238 27.83 14.86 -20.51
N TYR A 239 28.54 14.31 -21.51
CA TYR A 239 29.85 13.65 -21.33
C TYR A 239 29.81 12.60 -20.20
N ALA A 240 28.72 11.86 -20.12
CA ALA A 240 28.34 11.04 -19.00
C ALA A 240 27.44 9.89 -19.41
N ASP A 241 27.22 8.92 -18.52
CA ASP A 241 26.16 7.95 -18.66
C ASP A 241 24.87 8.52 -18.04
N VAL A 242 23.77 8.47 -18.78
CA VAL A 242 22.46 8.91 -18.32
C VAL A 242 21.61 7.70 -18.01
N LEU A 243 20.96 7.74 -16.85
CA LEU A 243 20.12 6.66 -16.31
C LEU A 243 18.76 7.21 -15.93
N SER A 244 17.71 6.50 -16.28
CA SER A 244 16.35 6.78 -15.78
C SER A 244 15.57 5.48 -15.58
N PHE A 245 14.62 5.50 -14.66
CA PHE A 245 13.78 4.36 -14.33
C PHE A 245 12.32 4.71 -14.48
N ILE A 246 11.55 3.75 -14.95
CA ILE A 246 10.09 3.83 -14.98
C ILE A 246 9.50 2.55 -14.36
N VAL A 247 8.47 2.71 -13.56
CA VAL A 247 7.70 1.60 -13.00
C VAL A 247 6.23 1.88 -13.15
N ARG A 248 5.47 0.87 -13.49
CA ARG A 248 4.01 0.95 -13.58
C ARG A 248 3.39 0.38 -12.33
N VAL A 249 2.53 1.14 -11.71
CA VAL A 249 1.95 0.85 -10.41
C VAL A 249 0.46 1.14 -10.42
N GLY A 250 -0.32 0.28 -9.79
CA GLY A 250 -1.72 0.52 -9.54
C GLY A 250 -2.16 -0.02 -8.19
N GLY A 251 -3.21 0.54 -7.67
CA GLY A 251 -3.87 0.05 -6.48
C GLY A 251 -5.34 0.43 -6.50
N SER A 252 -6.16 -0.33 -5.84
CA SER A 252 -7.58 -0.01 -5.69
C SER A 252 -8.18 -0.69 -4.46
N LYS A 253 -9.31 -0.16 -4.04
CA LYS A 253 -10.21 -0.86 -3.12
C LYS A 253 -10.99 -1.91 -3.90
N MET A 254 -11.15 -3.12 -3.32
CA MET A 254 -11.90 -4.22 -3.95
C MET A 254 -13.42 -4.00 -3.93
N ASN A 255 -13.87 -2.88 -3.36
CA ASN A 255 -15.27 -2.48 -3.34
C ASN A 255 -15.40 -0.99 -3.60
N LYS A 256 -16.35 -0.59 -4.47
CA LYS A 256 -16.62 0.83 -4.80
C LYS A 256 -17.00 1.67 -3.58
N LYS A 257 -17.64 1.06 -2.56
CA LYS A 257 -18.02 1.73 -1.31
C LYS A 257 -16.89 1.82 -0.29
N GLY A 258 -15.69 1.31 -0.58
CA GLY A 258 -14.56 1.30 0.35
C GLY A 258 -14.76 0.43 1.59
N LEU A 259 -15.66 -0.56 1.55
CA LEU A 259 -15.85 -1.52 2.62
C LEU A 259 -14.50 -2.17 2.97
N GLY A 260 -14.27 -2.43 4.26
CA GLY A 260 -13.03 -3.02 4.72
C GLY A 260 -11.83 -2.08 4.82
N THR A 261 -12.06 -0.76 4.61
CA THR A 261 -11.04 0.27 4.79
C THR A 261 -11.56 1.39 5.68
N VAL A 262 -10.73 1.91 6.58
CA VAL A 262 -11.06 3.04 7.46
C VAL A 262 -9.85 3.97 7.54
N ALA A 263 -10.03 5.24 7.25
CA ALA A 263 -8.99 6.25 7.36
C ALA A 263 -9.23 7.17 8.56
N PHE A 264 -8.18 7.56 9.25
CA PHE A 264 -8.23 8.47 10.38
C PHE A 264 -7.55 9.78 10.00
N LYS A 265 -8.31 10.87 10.01
CA LYS A 265 -7.80 12.22 9.77
C LYS A 265 -7.45 12.88 11.09
N LYS A 266 -6.34 13.62 11.12
CA LYS A 266 -6.01 14.49 12.24
C LYS A 266 -7.14 15.53 12.41
N GLY A 267 -7.72 15.63 13.61
CA GLY A 267 -8.55 16.74 13.95
C GLY A 267 -7.71 18.02 13.94
N THR A 268 -8.21 19.09 13.33
CA THR A 268 -7.68 20.42 13.56
C THR A 268 -8.09 20.79 14.98
N GLY A 269 -7.21 20.47 15.95
CA GLY A 269 -7.44 20.87 17.34
C GLY A 269 -7.56 22.40 17.40
N VAL A 270 -8.70 22.87 17.87
CA VAL A 270 -8.87 24.20 18.44
C VAL A 270 -8.72 24.06 19.94
#